data_4022d82fc4011366d9c940fc4eddbc5e
#
_entry.id   4022d82fc4011366d9c940fc4eddbc5e
#
_cell.length_a   1.000
_cell.length_b   1.000
_cell.length_c   1.000
_cell.angle_alpha   90.00
_cell.angle_beta   90.00
_cell.angle_gamma   90.00
#
_symmetry.space_group_name_H-M   'P 1'
#
loop_
_entity.id
_entity.type
_entity.pdbx_description
1 polymer ?
#
loop_
_entity_poly.entity_id
_entity_poly.type
_entity_poly.pdbx_seq_one_letter_code
_entity_poly.pdbx_strand_id
1 'polypeptide(L)'
;MTIKNETAFTKECMEGAMRASNFDNSRYKTFKLAYNLFGLIFGMMMIREIVLKMTGNEQADTFMIVLFGLVAVVFLYIVMIGMDKINKKKFNNIYGKMVGIKFSNEIDAENIIITDEENDSDTFSWDDVVKWNQDTDNIYLFVGDDNCLVVSKKGFTAGSADDLRQLADAVIGMRNEAGNEPQEKQEIKTEEAGEDKIEQKQQ
;
A
#
# COMPACT_ATOMS: atom_id res chain seq x y z
N MET A 1 18.69 -17.82 14.94
CA MET A 1 18.12 -17.09 16.10
C MET A 1 16.62 -17.14 15.94
N THR A 2 15.88 -17.60 16.95
CA THR A 2 14.41 -17.64 16.88
C THR A 2 13.85 -16.55 17.77
N ILE A 3 12.99 -15.72 17.23
CA ILE A 3 12.28 -14.65 17.91
C ILE A 3 10.90 -15.17 18.28
N LYS A 4 10.47 -15.01 19.54
CA LYS A 4 9.13 -15.39 20.00
C LYS A 4 8.40 -14.17 20.54
N ASN A 5 7.13 -14.05 20.14
CA ASN A 5 6.31 -12.91 20.52
C ASN A 5 4.86 -13.34 20.73
N GLU A 6 4.21 -12.76 21.73
CA GLU A 6 2.79 -12.89 21.96
C GLU A 6 2.09 -11.56 21.67
N THR A 7 1.14 -11.56 20.75
CA THR A 7 0.40 -10.37 20.34
C THR A 7 -1.10 -10.57 20.55
N ALA A 8 -1.73 -9.72 21.37
CA ALA A 8 -3.17 -9.59 21.37
C ALA A 8 -3.59 -8.65 20.22
N PHE A 9 -4.35 -9.17 19.26
CA PHE A 9 -4.79 -8.39 18.12
C PHE A 9 -5.97 -7.49 18.53
N THR A 10 -5.70 -6.20 18.71
CA THR A 10 -6.67 -5.21 19.12
C THR A 10 -7.19 -4.39 17.95
N LYS A 11 -8.21 -3.58 18.19
CA LYS A 11 -8.71 -2.64 17.19
C LYS A 11 -7.64 -1.58 16.83
N GLU A 12 -6.82 -1.19 17.78
CA GLU A 12 -5.69 -0.26 17.59
C GLU A 12 -4.64 -0.90 16.68
N CYS A 13 -4.35 -2.20 16.82
CA CYS A 13 -3.49 -2.97 15.92
C CYS A 13 -4.02 -2.94 14.49
N MET A 14 -5.31 -3.20 14.31
CA MET A 14 -5.96 -3.14 12.99
C MET A 14 -5.89 -1.74 12.37
N GLU A 15 -6.17 -0.69 13.15
CA GLU A 15 -6.08 0.70 12.66
C GLU A 15 -4.63 1.12 12.36
N GLY A 16 -3.67 0.62 13.14
CA GLY A 16 -2.24 0.80 12.89
C GLY A 16 -1.79 0.13 11.60
N ALA A 17 -2.17 -1.13 11.38
CA ALA A 17 -1.90 -1.88 10.14
C ALA A 17 -2.49 -1.16 8.92
N MET A 18 -3.71 -0.65 9.02
CA MET A 18 -4.34 0.14 7.95
C MET A 18 -3.52 1.40 7.63
N ARG A 19 -3.10 2.17 8.65
CA ARG A 19 -2.24 3.35 8.44
C ARG A 19 -0.91 2.99 7.81
N ALA A 20 -0.27 1.94 8.31
CA ALA A 20 1.01 1.44 7.80
C ALA A 20 0.91 0.95 6.35
N SER A 21 -0.19 0.29 5.97
CA SER A 21 -0.47 -0.13 4.61
C SER A 21 -0.62 1.06 3.65
N ASN A 22 -1.35 2.09 4.07
CA ASN A 22 -1.62 3.26 3.24
C ASN A 22 -0.39 4.15 3.07
N PHE A 23 0.50 4.18 4.06
CA PHE A 23 1.69 5.05 4.05
C PHE A 23 2.59 4.80 2.84
N ASP A 24 2.79 3.54 2.44
CA ASP A 24 3.65 3.17 1.31
C ASP A 24 2.88 2.82 0.03
N ASN A 25 1.56 2.80 0.07
CA ASN A 25 0.77 2.48 -1.10
C ASN A 25 0.83 3.64 -2.12
N SER A 26 1.70 3.51 -3.12
CA SER A 26 1.87 4.49 -4.20
C SER A 26 0.55 4.79 -4.92
N ARG A 27 -0.27 3.77 -5.17
CA ARG A 27 -1.60 3.95 -5.80
C ARG A 27 -2.51 4.80 -4.94
N TYR A 28 -2.56 4.57 -3.63
CA TYR A 28 -3.36 5.37 -2.71
C TYR A 28 -2.92 6.84 -2.72
N LYS A 29 -1.61 7.10 -2.65
CA LYS A 29 -1.04 8.46 -2.71
C LYS A 29 -1.37 9.14 -4.05
N THR A 30 -1.21 8.42 -5.16
CA THR A 30 -1.50 8.93 -6.50
C THR A 30 -2.97 9.26 -6.67
N PHE A 31 -3.89 8.38 -6.25
CA PHE A 31 -5.32 8.67 -6.29
C PHE A 31 -5.68 9.87 -5.41
N LYS A 32 -5.16 9.93 -4.18
CA LYS A 32 -5.39 11.06 -3.28
C LYS A 32 -4.92 12.38 -3.89
N LEU A 33 -3.73 12.38 -4.53
CA LEU A 33 -3.20 13.54 -5.24
C LEU A 33 -4.08 13.93 -6.44
N ALA A 34 -4.48 12.96 -7.27
CA ALA A 34 -5.33 13.19 -8.43
C ALA A 34 -6.68 13.81 -8.04
N TYR A 35 -7.38 13.27 -7.04
CA TYR A 35 -8.65 13.82 -6.57
C TYR A 35 -8.50 15.21 -5.98
N ASN A 36 -7.41 15.50 -5.25
CA ASN A 36 -7.11 16.86 -4.77
C ASN A 36 -6.92 17.83 -5.94
N LEU A 37 -6.18 17.41 -6.97
CA LEU A 37 -5.93 18.23 -8.15
C LEU A 37 -7.25 18.55 -8.90
N PHE A 38 -8.13 17.54 -9.08
CA PHE A 38 -9.44 17.76 -9.67
C PHE A 38 -10.29 18.73 -8.84
N GLY A 39 -10.34 18.54 -7.53
CA GLY A 39 -11.06 19.48 -6.63
C GLY A 39 -10.55 20.90 -6.75
N LEU A 40 -9.23 21.10 -6.87
CA LEU A 40 -8.61 22.40 -7.04
C LEU A 40 -8.94 23.03 -8.41
N ILE A 41 -8.91 22.24 -9.49
CA ILE A 41 -9.27 22.69 -10.84
C ILE A 41 -10.72 23.19 -10.86
N PHE A 42 -11.67 22.40 -10.37
CA PHE A 42 -13.07 22.79 -10.32
C PHE A 42 -13.30 24.00 -9.41
N GLY A 43 -12.57 24.11 -8.30
CA GLY A 43 -12.57 25.28 -7.43
C GLY A 43 -12.10 26.54 -8.16
N MET A 44 -11.03 26.46 -8.94
CA MET A 44 -10.55 27.60 -9.76
C MET A 44 -11.54 27.98 -10.87
N MET A 45 -12.19 26.99 -11.50
CA MET A 45 -13.24 27.27 -12.50
C MET A 45 -14.43 28.00 -11.86
N MET A 46 -14.84 27.59 -10.67
CA MET A 46 -15.89 28.30 -9.92
C MET A 46 -15.50 29.74 -9.61
N ILE A 47 -14.26 29.97 -9.13
CA ILE A 47 -13.75 31.30 -8.82
C ILE A 47 -13.75 32.17 -10.10
N ARG A 48 -13.31 31.63 -11.23
CA ARG A 48 -13.32 32.31 -12.53
C ARG A 48 -14.73 32.79 -12.89
N GLU A 49 -15.75 31.95 -12.79
CA GLU A 49 -17.14 32.31 -13.10
C GLU A 49 -17.68 33.39 -12.14
N ILE A 50 -17.32 33.33 -10.85
CA ILE A 50 -17.66 34.36 -9.87
C ILE A 50 -17.06 35.72 -10.27
N VAL A 51 -15.77 35.74 -10.63
CA VAL A 51 -15.08 36.98 -11.05
C VAL A 51 -15.70 37.55 -12.32
N LEU A 52 -16.00 36.71 -13.33
CA LEU A 52 -16.67 37.15 -14.55
C LEU A 52 -18.04 37.78 -14.24
N LYS A 53 -18.79 37.20 -13.32
CA LYS A 53 -20.08 37.75 -12.91
C LYS A 53 -19.96 39.08 -12.16
N MET A 54 -18.97 39.23 -11.29
CA MET A 54 -18.71 40.49 -10.58
C MET A 54 -18.25 41.59 -11.49
N THR A 55 -17.61 41.29 -12.62
CA THR A 55 -17.18 42.26 -13.64
C THR A 55 -18.28 42.61 -14.66
N GLY A 56 -19.51 42.10 -14.47
CA GLY A 56 -20.65 42.39 -15.34
C GLY A 56 -20.60 41.68 -16.71
N ASN A 57 -19.82 40.62 -16.81
CA ASN A 57 -19.74 39.83 -18.04
C ASN A 57 -21.01 38.97 -18.23
N GLU A 58 -21.74 39.21 -19.31
CA GLU A 58 -22.98 38.50 -19.64
C GLU A 58 -22.80 37.00 -19.91
N GLN A 59 -21.56 36.56 -20.17
CA GLN A 59 -21.24 35.14 -20.40
C GLN A 59 -21.14 34.35 -19.08
N ALA A 60 -21.12 34.99 -17.92
CA ALA A 60 -21.04 34.32 -16.63
C ALA A 60 -22.37 33.65 -16.26
N ASP A 61 -22.33 32.32 -16.15
CA ASP A 61 -23.52 31.54 -15.83
C ASP A 61 -23.55 31.14 -14.35
N THR A 62 -24.61 31.54 -13.67
CA THR A 62 -24.83 31.19 -12.25
C THR A 62 -24.92 29.65 -12.05
N PHE A 63 -25.51 28.96 -13.03
CA PHE A 63 -25.59 27.51 -12.98
C PHE A 63 -24.19 26.85 -12.95
N MET A 64 -23.24 27.35 -13.75
CA MET A 64 -21.86 26.86 -13.78
C MET A 64 -21.12 27.12 -12.46
N ILE A 65 -21.37 28.25 -11.79
CA ILE A 65 -20.80 28.52 -10.46
C ILE A 65 -21.25 27.43 -9.46
N VAL A 66 -22.56 27.15 -9.42
CA VAL A 66 -23.11 26.13 -8.51
C VAL A 66 -22.60 24.74 -8.88
N LEU A 67 -22.57 24.40 -10.16
CA LEU A 67 -22.10 23.11 -10.64
C LEU A 67 -20.64 22.85 -10.27
N PHE A 68 -19.75 23.79 -10.60
CA PHE A 68 -18.33 23.64 -10.29
C PHE A 68 -18.06 23.62 -8.78
N GLY A 69 -18.79 24.42 -8.00
CA GLY A 69 -18.71 24.41 -6.56
C GLY A 69 -19.12 23.06 -5.96
N LEU A 70 -20.23 22.51 -6.42
CA LEU A 70 -20.71 21.21 -5.97
C LEU A 70 -19.71 20.08 -6.31
N VAL A 71 -19.20 20.06 -7.54
CA VAL A 71 -18.21 19.09 -7.98
C VAL A 71 -16.92 19.20 -7.13
N ALA A 72 -16.42 20.41 -6.91
CA ALA A 72 -15.24 20.64 -6.06
C ALA A 72 -15.44 20.09 -4.63
N VAL A 73 -16.59 20.35 -4.02
CA VAL A 73 -16.94 19.86 -2.68
C VAL A 73 -16.99 18.33 -2.64
N VAL A 74 -17.57 17.68 -3.67
CA VAL A 74 -17.61 16.21 -3.76
C VAL A 74 -16.20 15.61 -3.83
N PHE A 75 -15.32 16.19 -4.65
CA PHE A 75 -13.93 15.69 -4.71
C PHE A 75 -13.19 15.87 -3.39
N LEU A 76 -13.33 17.02 -2.73
CA LEU A 76 -12.73 17.26 -1.41
C LEU A 76 -13.30 16.31 -0.35
N TYR A 77 -14.60 16.03 -0.37
CA TYR A 77 -15.22 15.07 0.54
C TYR A 77 -14.66 13.66 0.34
N ILE A 78 -14.51 13.20 -0.91
CA ILE A 78 -13.94 11.89 -1.23
C ILE A 78 -12.51 11.78 -0.68
N VAL A 79 -11.69 12.82 -0.86
CA VAL A 79 -10.29 12.83 -0.39
C VAL A 79 -10.19 12.84 1.13
N MET A 80 -10.99 13.67 1.80
CA MET A 80 -10.88 13.86 3.25
C MET A 80 -11.49 12.71 4.07
N ILE A 81 -12.59 12.14 3.59
CA ILE A 81 -13.39 11.21 4.39
C ILE A 81 -13.63 9.89 3.66
N GLY A 82 -13.91 9.94 2.35
CA GLY A 82 -14.37 8.79 1.59
C GLY A 82 -13.31 7.68 1.50
N MET A 83 -12.09 8.03 1.17
CA MET A 83 -11.00 7.06 1.00
C MET A 83 -10.66 6.34 2.31
N ASP A 84 -10.59 7.09 3.43
CA ASP A 84 -10.28 6.50 4.74
C ASP A 84 -11.42 5.59 5.22
N LYS A 85 -12.68 5.96 4.97
CA LYS A 85 -13.83 5.11 5.29
C LYS A 85 -13.86 3.81 4.49
N ILE A 86 -13.55 3.87 3.19
CA ILE A 86 -13.50 2.68 2.32
C ILE A 86 -12.40 1.74 2.80
N ASN A 87 -11.20 2.25 3.07
CA ASN A 87 -10.10 1.45 3.58
C ASN A 87 -10.41 0.86 4.95
N LYS A 88 -10.96 1.65 5.87
CA LYS A 88 -11.38 1.15 7.18
C LYS A 88 -12.41 0.03 7.06
N LYS A 89 -13.36 0.13 6.14
CA LYS A 89 -14.35 -0.93 5.89
C LYS A 89 -13.68 -2.19 5.32
N LYS A 90 -12.74 -2.05 4.36
CA LYS A 90 -11.98 -3.18 3.81
C LYS A 90 -11.21 -3.90 4.92
N PHE A 91 -10.43 -3.17 5.72
CA PHE A 91 -9.67 -3.74 6.83
C PHE A 91 -10.56 -4.39 7.88
N ASN A 92 -11.67 -3.76 8.26
CA ASN A 92 -12.60 -4.34 9.21
C ASN A 92 -13.27 -5.64 8.70
N ASN A 93 -13.52 -5.75 7.40
CA ASN A 93 -14.06 -6.97 6.81
C ASN A 93 -13.05 -8.13 6.84
N ILE A 94 -11.77 -7.83 6.64
CA ILE A 94 -10.68 -8.83 6.62
C ILE A 94 -10.28 -9.20 8.05
N TYR A 95 -9.99 -8.21 8.88
CA TYR A 95 -9.37 -8.41 10.19
C TYR A 95 -10.31 -8.28 11.36
N GLY A 96 -11.58 -7.84 11.16
CA GLY A 96 -12.50 -7.58 12.26
C GLY A 96 -12.83 -8.82 13.11
N LYS A 97 -12.76 -10.02 12.52
CA LYS A 97 -12.95 -11.29 13.23
C LYS A 97 -11.75 -11.67 14.10
N MET A 98 -10.58 -11.12 13.82
CA MET A 98 -9.35 -11.41 14.57
C MET A 98 -9.19 -10.52 15.80
N VAL A 99 -10.02 -9.47 15.93
CA VAL A 99 -9.97 -8.55 17.07
C VAL A 99 -10.38 -9.29 18.35
N GLY A 100 -9.47 -9.31 19.32
CA GLY A 100 -9.61 -10.02 20.60
C GLY A 100 -8.85 -11.33 20.67
N ILE A 101 -8.40 -11.88 19.54
CA ILE A 101 -7.60 -13.11 19.49
C ILE A 101 -6.15 -12.80 19.85
N LYS A 102 -5.52 -13.72 20.58
CA LYS A 102 -4.09 -13.68 20.86
C LYS A 102 -3.37 -14.61 19.90
N PHE A 103 -2.27 -14.11 19.36
CA PHE A 103 -1.39 -14.84 18.47
C PHE A 103 -0.04 -15.04 19.13
N SER A 104 0.50 -16.26 19.00
CA SER A 104 1.88 -16.56 19.28
C SER A 104 2.65 -16.59 17.97
N ASN A 105 3.66 -15.73 17.85
CA ASN A 105 4.48 -15.59 16.66
C ASN A 105 5.85 -16.22 16.96
N GLU A 106 6.29 -17.13 16.10
CA GLU A 106 7.64 -17.70 16.12
C GLU A 106 8.31 -17.38 14.79
N ILE A 107 9.37 -16.58 14.85
CA ILE A 107 10.00 -15.96 13.69
C ILE A 107 11.48 -16.34 13.69
N ASP A 108 11.95 -16.95 12.61
CA ASP A 108 13.36 -17.24 12.38
C ASP A 108 13.83 -16.70 11.02
N ALA A 109 15.01 -17.09 10.57
CA ALA A 109 15.59 -16.61 9.31
C ALA A 109 14.89 -17.18 8.06
N GLU A 110 14.13 -18.25 8.20
CA GLU A 110 13.50 -18.95 7.07
C GLU A 110 11.99 -18.76 7.05
N ASN A 111 11.34 -18.77 8.24
CA ASN A 111 9.89 -18.84 8.37
C ASN A 111 9.34 -17.89 9.43
N ILE A 112 8.08 -17.56 9.24
CA ILE A 112 7.24 -16.84 10.20
C ILE A 112 6.05 -17.75 10.49
N ILE A 113 5.95 -18.27 11.71
CA ILE A 113 4.86 -19.15 12.15
C ILE A 113 3.97 -18.34 13.09
N ILE A 114 2.68 -18.35 12.84
CA ILE A 114 1.68 -17.69 13.65
C ILE A 114 0.70 -18.73 14.12
N THR A 115 0.51 -18.82 15.43
CA THR A 115 -0.43 -19.75 16.05
C THR A 115 -1.47 -18.95 16.84
N ASP A 116 -2.73 -19.26 16.65
CA ASP A 116 -3.82 -18.66 17.40
C ASP A 116 -4.13 -19.42 18.70
N GLU A 117 -5.15 -18.98 19.45
CA GLU A 117 -5.59 -19.60 20.70
C GLU A 117 -6.17 -21.02 20.51
N GLU A 118 -6.63 -21.38 19.30
CA GLU A 118 -7.17 -22.70 18.96
C GLU A 118 -6.08 -23.67 18.49
N ASN A 119 -4.82 -23.23 18.48
CA ASN A 119 -3.64 -23.92 17.96
C ASN A 119 -3.66 -24.13 16.43
N ASP A 120 -4.46 -23.35 15.71
CA ASP A 120 -4.32 -23.25 14.26
C ASP A 120 -3.07 -22.43 13.94
N SER A 121 -2.26 -22.96 13.03
CA SER A 121 -0.95 -22.36 12.69
C SER A 121 -0.85 -22.08 11.20
N ASP A 122 -0.52 -20.86 10.87
CA ASP A 122 -0.13 -20.44 9.52
C ASP A 122 1.38 -20.24 9.47
N THR A 123 2.00 -20.71 8.39
CA THR A 123 3.43 -20.55 8.15
C THR A 123 3.65 -19.73 6.89
N PHE A 124 4.43 -18.67 6.99
CA PHE A 124 4.81 -17.79 5.88
C PHE A 124 6.33 -17.83 5.70
N SER A 125 6.76 -17.77 4.44
CA SER A 125 8.16 -17.55 4.11
C SER A 125 8.46 -16.04 4.14
N TRP A 126 9.70 -15.68 4.43
CA TRP A 126 10.17 -14.31 4.24
C TRP A 126 10.08 -13.85 2.78
N ASP A 127 10.08 -14.78 1.82
CA ASP A 127 9.87 -14.44 0.40
C ASP A 127 8.48 -13.88 0.12
N ASP A 128 7.50 -14.21 0.95
CA ASP A 128 6.14 -13.69 0.85
C ASP A 128 5.99 -12.30 1.48
N VAL A 129 6.94 -11.86 2.33
CA VAL A 129 6.91 -10.55 2.99
C VAL A 129 7.29 -9.46 1.99
N VAL A 130 6.31 -8.67 1.56
CA VAL A 130 6.48 -7.62 0.54
C VAL A 130 7.12 -6.37 1.10
N LYS A 131 6.77 -6.03 2.34
CA LYS A 131 7.26 -4.86 3.07
C LYS A 131 7.00 -4.99 4.55
N TRP A 132 7.67 -4.16 5.33
CA TRP A 132 7.34 -3.98 6.73
C TRP A 132 7.21 -2.50 7.10
N ASN A 133 6.56 -2.22 8.21
CA ASN A 133 6.42 -0.89 8.78
C ASN A 133 6.25 -1.00 10.31
N GLN A 134 6.32 0.09 11.04
CA GLN A 134 6.11 0.10 12.46
C GLN A 134 5.46 1.40 12.94
N ASP A 135 4.83 1.33 14.09
CA ASP A 135 4.45 2.49 14.90
C ASP A 135 5.08 2.42 16.29
N THR A 136 4.55 3.17 17.24
CA THR A 136 5.06 3.21 18.62
C THR A 136 4.98 1.84 19.30
N ASP A 137 3.91 1.08 19.06
CA ASP A 137 3.57 -0.13 19.82
C ASP A 137 3.74 -1.43 19.05
N ASN A 138 3.72 -1.39 17.71
CA ASN A 138 3.69 -2.58 16.88
C ASN A 138 4.65 -2.51 15.69
N ILE A 139 5.02 -3.70 15.19
CA ILE A 139 5.66 -3.93 13.90
C ILE A 139 4.64 -4.63 13.01
N TYR A 140 4.55 -4.24 11.75
CA TYR A 140 3.62 -4.74 10.75
C TYR A 140 4.42 -5.37 9.61
N LEU A 141 4.25 -6.67 9.39
CA LEU A 141 4.82 -7.40 8.26
C LEU A 141 3.70 -7.64 7.24
N PHE A 142 3.85 -7.13 6.04
CA PHE A 142 2.85 -7.28 4.98
C PHE A 142 3.25 -8.47 4.10
N VAL A 143 2.38 -9.49 4.06
CA VAL A 143 2.59 -10.75 3.37
C VAL A 143 1.64 -10.81 2.18
N GLY A 144 2.21 -10.89 0.97
CA GLY A 144 1.43 -10.80 -0.26
C GLY A 144 0.63 -9.50 -0.36
N ASP A 145 -0.51 -9.55 -1.04
CA ASP A 145 -1.30 -8.34 -1.33
C ASP A 145 -2.24 -7.90 -0.18
N ASP A 146 -2.72 -8.83 0.61
CA ASP A 146 -3.84 -8.55 1.55
C ASP A 146 -3.58 -8.96 3.01
N ASN A 147 -2.49 -9.69 3.32
CA ASN A 147 -2.21 -10.14 4.67
C ASN A 147 -1.26 -9.18 5.40
N CYS A 148 -1.57 -8.91 6.66
CA CYS A 148 -0.73 -8.11 7.54
C CYS A 148 -0.58 -8.81 8.90
N LEU A 149 0.64 -9.19 9.21
CA LEU A 149 0.99 -9.77 10.50
C LEU A 149 1.37 -8.64 11.46
N VAL A 150 0.84 -8.70 12.66
CA VAL A 150 1.09 -7.67 13.68
C VAL A 150 1.90 -8.29 14.81
N VAL A 151 3.05 -7.68 15.10
CA VAL A 151 3.95 -8.10 16.19
C VAL A 151 4.03 -6.97 17.21
N SER A 152 3.51 -7.19 18.41
CA SER A 152 3.55 -6.20 19.48
C SER A 152 4.96 -6.02 20.04
N LYS A 153 5.44 -4.77 20.13
CA LYS A 153 6.77 -4.48 20.70
C LYS A 153 6.89 -4.84 22.17
N LYS A 154 5.77 -4.98 22.88
CA LYS A 154 5.71 -5.37 24.30
C LYS A 154 5.55 -6.87 24.51
N GLY A 155 5.28 -7.63 23.45
CA GLY A 155 4.97 -9.06 23.52
C GLY A 155 6.15 -10.01 23.33
N PHE A 156 7.39 -9.52 23.23
CA PHE A 156 8.55 -10.38 23.02
C PHE A 156 8.84 -11.24 24.25
N THR A 157 8.87 -12.55 24.07
CA THR A 157 9.26 -13.54 25.07
C THR A 157 10.66 -14.09 24.81
N ALA A 158 11.14 -14.03 23.55
CA ALA A 158 12.52 -14.29 23.17
C ALA A 158 12.91 -13.37 21.99
N GLY A 159 14.13 -12.86 22.00
CA GLY A 159 14.57 -11.83 21.06
C GLY A 159 13.98 -10.45 21.41
N SER A 160 14.05 -9.52 20.48
CA SER A 160 13.61 -8.14 20.66
C SER A 160 13.00 -7.55 19.38
N ALA A 161 12.35 -6.38 19.51
CA ALA A 161 11.87 -5.61 18.37
C ALA A 161 13.00 -5.18 17.43
N ASP A 162 14.19 -4.95 17.95
CA ASP A 162 15.37 -4.58 17.17
C ASP A 162 15.89 -5.75 16.36
N ASP A 163 15.90 -6.96 16.93
CA ASP A 163 16.28 -8.18 16.21
C ASP A 163 15.34 -8.45 15.04
N LEU A 164 14.03 -8.30 15.26
CA LEU A 164 13.03 -8.47 14.19
C LEU A 164 13.20 -7.43 13.09
N ARG A 165 13.48 -6.16 13.45
CA ARG A 165 13.74 -5.11 12.45
C ARG A 165 14.99 -5.41 11.63
N GLN A 166 16.08 -5.80 12.26
CA GLN A 166 17.32 -6.15 11.57
C GLN A 166 17.11 -7.32 10.61
N LEU A 167 16.33 -8.33 11.02
CA LEU A 167 16.00 -9.46 10.16
C LEU A 167 15.15 -9.02 8.96
N ALA A 168 14.10 -8.23 9.19
CA ALA A 168 13.25 -7.73 8.12
C ALA A 168 14.00 -6.81 7.13
N ASP A 169 14.86 -5.92 7.65
CA ASP A 169 15.70 -5.05 6.81
C ASP A 169 16.70 -5.84 5.97
N ALA A 170 17.34 -6.86 6.55
CA ALA A 170 18.31 -7.70 5.85
C ALA A 170 17.64 -8.44 4.67
N VAL A 171 16.48 -9.05 4.91
CA VAL A 171 15.78 -9.84 3.88
C VAL A 171 15.23 -8.94 2.76
N ILE A 172 14.55 -7.84 3.12
CA ILE A 172 13.95 -6.93 2.13
C ILE A 172 15.03 -6.12 1.42
N GLY A 173 16.12 -5.75 2.12
CA GLY A 173 17.27 -5.06 1.54
C GLY A 173 17.95 -5.90 0.45
N MET A 174 18.26 -7.17 0.73
CA MET A 174 18.85 -8.09 -0.24
C MET A 174 17.98 -8.26 -1.50
N ARG A 175 16.65 -8.29 -1.33
CA ARG A 175 15.72 -8.42 -2.47
C ARG A 175 15.72 -7.17 -3.36
N ASN A 176 15.76 -5.99 -2.76
CA ASN A 176 15.80 -4.72 -3.50
C ASN A 176 17.11 -4.55 -4.27
N GLU A 177 18.21 -5.06 -3.75
CA GLU A 177 19.51 -5.09 -4.43
C GLU A 177 19.51 -6.08 -5.60
N ALA A 178 18.98 -7.28 -5.41
CA ALA A 178 18.84 -8.29 -6.46
C ALA A 178 17.89 -7.89 -7.59
N GLY A 179 16.84 -7.11 -7.28
CA GLY A 179 15.88 -6.58 -8.26
C GLY A 179 16.40 -5.37 -9.06
N ASN A 180 17.50 -4.75 -8.62
CA ASN A 180 18.14 -3.62 -9.28
C ASN A 180 19.36 -4.00 -10.14
N GLU A 181 19.64 -5.29 -10.36
CA GLU A 181 20.59 -5.68 -11.40
C GLU A 181 20.02 -5.23 -12.75
N PRO A 182 20.76 -4.39 -13.52
CA PRO A 182 20.27 -3.89 -14.81
C PRO A 182 20.06 -5.09 -15.74
N GLN A 183 18.83 -5.23 -16.24
CA GLN A 183 18.50 -6.13 -17.36
C GLN A 183 19.16 -5.62 -18.66
N GLU A 184 20.45 -5.45 -18.64
CA GLU A 184 21.25 -5.04 -19.80
C GLU A 184 22.06 -6.26 -20.25
N LYS A 185 21.42 -7.24 -20.89
CA LYS A 185 22.09 -8.24 -21.77
C LYS A 185 21.17 -9.31 -22.38
N GLN A 186 19.94 -9.03 -22.74
CA GLN A 186 19.16 -10.03 -23.52
C GLN A 186 18.48 -9.51 -24.80
N GLU A 187 18.80 -8.30 -25.28
CA GLU A 187 18.21 -7.79 -26.54
C GLU A 187 19.16 -7.69 -27.75
N ILE A 188 20.33 -8.34 -27.73
CA ILE A 188 21.20 -8.37 -28.91
C ILE A 188 21.54 -9.81 -29.28
N LYS A 189 20.57 -10.61 -29.67
CA LYS A 189 20.80 -11.91 -30.36
C LYS A 189 19.65 -12.42 -31.23
N THR A 190 18.73 -11.57 -31.64
CA THR A 190 17.59 -12.03 -32.48
C THR A 190 17.46 -11.32 -33.84
N GLU A 191 18.37 -10.41 -34.21
CA GLU A 191 18.33 -9.68 -35.50
C GLU A 191 19.34 -10.14 -36.56
N GLU A 192 20.24 -11.07 -36.29
CA GLU A 192 21.21 -11.55 -37.30
C GLU A 192 20.86 -12.90 -37.94
N ALA A 193 19.69 -13.47 -37.70
CA ALA A 193 19.29 -14.76 -38.30
C ALA A 193 18.14 -14.66 -39.33
N GLY A 194 17.81 -13.45 -39.81
CA GLY A 194 16.63 -13.19 -40.67
C GLY A 194 16.92 -12.80 -42.12
N GLU A 195 18.16 -12.53 -42.54
CA GLU A 195 18.44 -11.97 -43.89
C GLU A 195 19.00 -12.93 -44.94
N ASP A 196 19.20 -14.22 -44.67
CA ASP A 196 19.84 -15.16 -45.61
C ASP A 196 18.87 -16.18 -46.28
N LYS A 197 17.57 -15.91 -46.39
CA LYS A 197 16.61 -16.85 -47.03
C LYS A 197 15.66 -16.26 -48.07
N ILE A 198 15.95 -15.18 -48.73
CA ILE A 198 15.11 -14.62 -49.82
C ILE A 198 15.86 -14.46 -51.16
N GLU A 199 16.88 -15.25 -51.46
CA GLU A 199 17.55 -15.16 -52.77
C GLU A 199 17.73 -16.49 -53.53
N GLN A 200 16.81 -17.46 -53.38
CA GLN A 200 16.80 -18.66 -54.26
C GLN A 200 15.39 -19.10 -54.63
N LYS A 201 14.62 -18.27 -55.34
CA LYS A 201 13.44 -18.74 -56.09
C LYS A 201 13.08 -17.75 -57.20
N GLN A 202 14.00 -17.51 -58.13
CA GLN A 202 13.71 -17.04 -59.50
C GLN A 202 14.87 -17.43 -60.44
N GLN A 203 14.85 -18.65 -60.89
CA GLN A 203 15.30 -19.10 -62.22
C GLN A 203 14.56 -20.36 -62.61
#